data_93ac2ad5ac9fc4b377c263537eb04f50
#
_entry.id   93ac2ad5ac9fc4b377c263537eb04f50
#
_cell.length_a   1.000
_cell.length_b   1.000
_cell.length_c   1.000
_cell.angle_alpha   90.00
_cell.angle_beta   90.00
_cell.angle_gamma   90.00
#
_symmetry.space_group_name_H-M   'P 1'
#
loop_
_entity.id
_entity.type
_entity.pdbx_description
1 polymer ?
#
loop_
_entity_poly.entity_id
_entity_poly.type
_entity_poly.pdbx_seq_one_letter_code
_entity_poly.pdbx_strand_id
1 'polypeptide(L)'
;EPQITGPHSPDRARPISALAKEVKEEGFPDTVSVALIGSCTNSSYEDMSRCADIAQQATAHGLTSVSDFMVTPGSEQVRATISRDGQQADLEAVGGTVLANACGPCIGQWKRDEVAEGEPNSIVTSYNRNFPKRNDANSGTLNFISSPELAVAMALGGSLSFNPMTDPLTDSNGNKFMLVPPKPAPEVPPNGFDIGVDGYVAPPEDGSGINVNVDPGSTRLQILEPWPAWDGNDFVDMPVLVKAAGKCTTDHISPAGAWLRFRGHLDNLSDNMFLGAVNSFTDEPGTGKNQLSGEQIQPIPEIAREYKAQGMQWIAIGDNNYGEGSSREHAAMSPRMLGAAAVITRSFARIHEANLKKQGVLPLTFEDPGDYERIRADDRLSIVGLSSLTPGVPLVCVVTHEDGEVENINLRHTMNLGQIDWFKAGSAMNYMKNTAG
;
A
#
# COMPACT_ATOMS: atom_id res chain seq x y z
N GLU A 1 2.27 6.56 -27.81
CA GLU A 1 2.11 5.12 -27.78
C GLU A 1 1.82 4.68 -26.34
N PRO A 2 0.85 3.76 -26.11
CA PRO A 2 0.55 3.24 -24.78
C PRO A 2 1.76 2.58 -24.12
N GLN A 3 1.84 2.68 -22.80
CA GLN A 3 2.89 2.09 -21.98
C GLN A 3 2.33 0.90 -21.20
N ILE A 4 3.20 -0.09 -20.97
CA ILE A 4 2.94 -1.23 -20.08
C ILE A 4 4.16 -1.44 -19.18
N THR A 5 3.94 -1.77 -17.91
CA THR A 5 5.02 -1.99 -16.95
C THR A 5 4.93 -3.37 -16.31
N GLY A 6 6.02 -3.84 -15.74
CA GLY A 6 6.11 -5.18 -15.12
C GLY A 6 6.97 -6.14 -15.95
N PRO A 7 7.08 -7.42 -15.54
CA PRO A 7 6.58 -7.94 -14.27
C PRO A 7 7.43 -7.51 -13.07
N HIS A 8 6.95 -7.78 -11.87
CA HIS A 8 7.62 -7.63 -10.58
C HIS A 8 7.97 -6.21 -10.13
N SER A 9 8.05 -5.22 -11.02
CA SER A 9 8.36 -3.83 -10.67
C SER A 9 7.63 -2.86 -11.59
N PRO A 10 7.12 -1.73 -11.07
CA PRO A 10 6.59 -0.65 -11.88
C PRO A 10 7.69 0.09 -12.68
N ASP A 11 8.96 -0.08 -12.30
CA ASP A 11 10.08 0.58 -12.96
C ASP A 11 10.47 -0.05 -14.32
N ARG A 12 9.87 -1.21 -14.65
CA ARG A 12 10.02 -1.88 -15.95
C ARG A 12 9.00 -1.40 -16.99
N ALA A 13 8.84 -0.08 -17.10
CA ALA A 13 7.93 0.52 -18.09
C ALA A 13 8.54 0.50 -19.49
N ARG A 14 7.72 0.15 -20.50
CA ARG A 14 8.09 0.18 -21.92
C ARG A 14 6.87 0.48 -22.80
N PRO A 15 7.08 0.96 -24.03
CA PRO A 15 6.00 1.06 -25.03
C PRO A 15 5.47 -0.34 -25.38
N ILE A 16 4.17 -0.44 -25.67
CA ILE A 16 3.52 -1.72 -26.01
C ILE A 16 4.20 -2.41 -27.22
N SER A 17 4.73 -1.64 -28.15
CA SER A 17 5.45 -2.17 -29.32
C SER A 17 6.73 -2.93 -28.96
N ALA A 18 7.33 -2.70 -27.81
CA ALA A 18 8.52 -3.40 -27.36
C ALA A 18 8.22 -4.71 -26.63
N LEU A 19 6.98 -4.91 -26.13
CA LEU A 19 6.64 -6.03 -25.26
C LEU A 19 6.81 -7.38 -25.93
N ALA A 20 6.36 -7.55 -27.17
CA ALA A 20 6.46 -8.81 -27.91
C ALA A 20 7.90 -9.32 -28.06
N LYS A 21 8.87 -8.40 -28.17
CA LYS A 21 10.29 -8.74 -28.24
C LYS A 21 10.76 -9.21 -26.84
N GLU A 22 10.43 -8.46 -25.79
CA GLU A 22 10.83 -8.77 -24.42
C GLU A 22 10.25 -10.12 -23.95
N VAL A 23 8.99 -10.42 -24.30
CA VAL A 23 8.34 -11.71 -24.00
C VAL A 23 9.20 -12.89 -24.48
N LYS A 24 9.75 -12.78 -25.71
CA LYS A 24 10.62 -13.82 -26.29
C LYS A 24 12.00 -13.88 -25.64
N GLU A 25 12.58 -12.72 -25.35
CA GLU A 25 13.94 -12.62 -24.78
C GLU A 25 13.98 -13.08 -23.32
N GLU A 26 12.98 -12.75 -22.53
CA GLU A 26 12.88 -13.08 -21.11
C GLU A 26 12.17 -14.43 -20.87
N GLY A 27 11.51 -14.99 -21.89
CA GLY A 27 10.77 -16.24 -21.78
C GLY A 27 9.47 -16.13 -20.95
N PHE A 28 8.82 -14.97 -20.94
CA PHE A 28 7.55 -14.84 -20.25
C PHE A 28 6.46 -15.69 -20.90
N PRO A 29 5.54 -16.32 -20.12
CA PRO A 29 4.33 -16.91 -20.67
C PRO A 29 3.55 -15.87 -21.47
N ASP A 30 3.41 -16.11 -22.79
CA ASP A 30 2.80 -15.14 -23.69
C ASP A 30 1.28 -15.05 -23.54
N THR A 31 0.63 -16.13 -23.12
CA THR A 31 -0.81 -16.16 -22.90
C THR A 31 -1.20 -15.28 -21.72
N VAL A 32 -2.09 -14.33 -21.94
CA VAL A 32 -2.74 -13.56 -20.87
C VAL A 32 -3.85 -14.44 -20.29
N SER A 33 -3.61 -15.04 -19.13
CA SER A 33 -4.60 -15.90 -18.47
C SER A 33 -5.79 -15.12 -17.96
N VAL A 34 -5.52 -13.97 -17.31
CA VAL A 34 -6.55 -13.10 -16.75
C VAL A 34 -6.21 -11.64 -17.02
N ALA A 35 -7.22 -10.85 -17.36
CA ALA A 35 -7.15 -9.40 -17.39
C ALA A 35 -8.09 -8.80 -16.32
N LEU A 36 -7.58 -7.84 -15.55
CA LEU A 36 -8.35 -7.22 -14.49
C LEU A 36 -8.31 -5.70 -14.63
N ILE A 37 -9.49 -5.08 -14.72
CA ILE A 37 -9.61 -3.62 -14.75
C ILE A 37 -10.30 -3.10 -13.50
N GLY A 38 -10.01 -1.83 -13.18
CA GLY A 38 -10.58 -1.14 -12.03
C GLY A 38 -9.80 -1.41 -10.76
N SER A 39 -10.12 -0.65 -9.80
CA SER A 39 -9.73 -0.64 -8.38
C SER A 39 -10.24 0.68 -7.81
N CYS A 40 -9.94 1.03 -6.57
CA CYS A 40 -10.26 2.37 -6.05
C CYS A 40 -9.55 3.52 -6.80
N THR A 41 -8.50 3.23 -7.58
CA THR A 41 -7.67 4.22 -8.27
C THR A 41 -8.01 4.35 -9.76
N ASN A 42 -8.21 3.24 -10.45
CA ASN A 42 -8.33 3.17 -11.91
C ASN A 42 -9.71 2.60 -12.32
N SER A 43 -10.76 3.25 -11.90
CA SER A 43 -12.15 2.90 -12.18
C SER A 43 -13.06 4.14 -12.16
N SER A 44 -12.53 5.28 -12.60
CA SER A 44 -13.34 6.47 -12.77
C SER A 44 -14.43 6.22 -13.81
N TYR A 45 -15.43 7.10 -13.85
CA TYR A 45 -16.45 7.04 -14.89
C TYR A 45 -15.85 7.15 -16.29
N GLU A 46 -14.82 7.97 -16.45
CA GLU A 46 -14.04 8.08 -17.68
C GLU A 46 -13.35 6.76 -18.04
N ASP A 47 -12.63 6.14 -17.09
CA ASP A 47 -11.94 4.87 -17.33
C ASP A 47 -12.91 3.78 -17.78
N MET A 48 -14.04 3.63 -17.08
CA MET A 48 -15.05 2.63 -17.41
C MET A 48 -15.74 2.91 -18.76
N SER A 49 -15.97 4.17 -19.09
CA SER A 49 -16.55 4.54 -20.39
C SER A 49 -15.60 4.26 -21.55
N ARG A 50 -14.30 4.50 -21.38
CA ARG A 50 -13.26 4.16 -22.38
C ARG A 50 -13.12 2.65 -22.57
N CYS A 51 -13.18 1.89 -21.47
CA CYS A 51 -13.21 0.43 -21.53
C CYS A 51 -14.46 -0.10 -22.25
N ALA A 52 -15.62 0.48 -21.97
CA ALA A 52 -16.87 0.12 -22.63
C ALA A 52 -16.83 0.41 -24.14
N ASP A 53 -16.20 1.50 -24.59
CA ASP A 53 -16.03 1.78 -26.03
C ASP A 53 -15.20 0.68 -26.74
N ILE A 54 -14.12 0.17 -26.13
CA ILE A 54 -13.36 -0.98 -26.66
C ILE A 54 -14.23 -2.25 -26.66
N ALA A 55 -15.01 -2.48 -25.60
CA ALA A 55 -15.91 -3.62 -25.51
C ALA A 55 -17.00 -3.56 -26.61
N GLN A 56 -17.58 -2.40 -26.87
CA GLN A 56 -18.56 -2.18 -27.96
C GLN A 56 -17.95 -2.47 -29.35
N GLN A 57 -16.69 -2.07 -29.58
CA GLN A 57 -16.01 -2.40 -30.83
C GLN A 57 -15.89 -3.92 -31.02
N ALA A 58 -15.52 -4.65 -29.96
CA ALA A 58 -15.39 -6.11 -30.00
C ALA A 58 -16.75 -6.79 -30.20
N THR A 59 -17.80 -6.40 -29.48
CA THR A 59 -19.15 -6.97 -29.62
C THR A 59 -19.76 -6.70 -30.98
N ALA A 60 -19.49 -5.54 -31.60
CA ALA A 60 -19.94 -5.23 -32.96
C ALA A 60 -19.35 -6.21 -34.00
N HIS A 61 -18.25 -6.87 -33.68
CA HIS A 61 -17.61 -7.92 -34.51
C HIS A 61 -17.84 -9.35 -33.96
N GLY A 62 -18.75 -9.51 -32.99
CA GLY A 62 -19.12 -10.81 -32.40
C GLY A 62 -18.01 -11.45 -31.58
N LEU A 63 -17.10 -10.64 -30.99
CA LEU A 63 -16.02 -11.12 -30.14
C LEU A 63 -16.34 -11.03 -28.66
N THR A 64 -15.79 -11.97 -27.92
CA THR A 64 -15.67 -11.94 -26.46
C THR A 64 -14.21 -12.05 -26.05
N SER A 65 -13.92 -11.74 -24.82
CA SER A 65 -12.55 -11.91 -24.28
C SER A 65 -12.04 -13.35 -24.41
N VAL A 66 -10.80 -13.48 -24.80
CA VAL A 66 -10.09 -14.77 -24.86
C VAL A 66 -9.53 -15.12 -23.47
N SER A 67 -9.11 -14.11 -22.71
CA SER A 67 -8.68 -14.24 -21.31
C SER A 67 -9.88 -14.16 -20.37
N ASP A 68 -9.77 -14.71 -19.18
CA ASP A 68 -10.70 -14.39 -18.10
C ASP A 68 -10.66 -12.88 -17.85
N PHE A 69 -11.83 -12.24 -17.92
CA PHE A 69 -11.90 -10.78 -17.81
C PHE A 69 -12.69 -10.38 -16.56
N MET A 70 -12.06 -9.63 -15.67
CA MET A 70 -12.63 -9.19 -14.40
C MET A 70 -12.68 -7.67 -14.29
N VAL A 71 -13.78 -7.16 -13.75
CA VAL A 71 -14.05 -5.73 -13.60
C VAL A 71 -14.33 -5.40 -12.14
N THR A 72 -13.54 -4.52 -11.55
CA THR A 72 -13.74 -4.06 -10.17
C THR A 72 -14.11 -2.59 -10.14
N PRO A 73 -15.38 -2.20 -9.99
CA PRO A 73 -15.77 -0.81 -9.76
C PRO A 73 -15.14 -0.28 -8.48
N GLY A 74 -14.74 1.00 -8.48
CA GLY A 74 -14.03 1.60 -7.36
C GLY A 74 -14.88 1.90 -6.13
N SER A 75 -16.19 1.98 -6.31
CA SER A 75 -17.18 2.23 -5.25
C SER A 75 -18.56 1.77 -5.69
N GLU A 76 -19.48 1.65 -4.75
CA GLU A 76 -20.90 1.38 -5.07
C GLU A 76 -21.50 2.49 -5.93
N GLN A 77 -21.13 3.73 -5.70
CA GLN A 77 -21.58 4.86 -6.49
C GLN A 77 -21.13 4.76 -7.96
N VAL A 78 -19.85 4.39 -8.20
CA VAL A 78 -19.37 4.13 -9.56
C VAL A 78 -20.09 2.94 -10.17
N ARG A 79 -20.23 1.83 -9.45
CA ARG A 79 -20.92 0.62 -9.93
C ARG A 79 -22.36 0.94 -10.36
N ALA A 80 -23.13 1.60 -9.51
CA ALA A 80 -24.52 1.95 -9.80
C ALA A 80 -24.60 2.91 -11.02
N THR A 81 -23.69 3.87 -11.09
CA THR A 81 -23.66 4.83 -12.20
C THR A 81 -23.36 4.15 -13.54
N ILE A 82 -22.32 3.29 -13.61
CA ILE A 82 -21.99 2.59 -14.86
C ILE A 82 -23.00 1.52 -15.23
N SER A 83 -23.72 0.97 -14.24
CA SER A 83 -24.84 0.07 -14.47
C SER A 83 -26.03 0.81 -15.08
N ARG A 84 -26.37 1.99 -14.55
CA ARG A 84 -27.44 2.85 -15.08
C ARG A 84 -27.15 3.34 -16.51
N ASP A 85 -25.91 3.76 -16.76
CA ASP A 85 -25.52 4.40 -18.01
C ASP A 85 -25.06 3.42 -19.11
N GLY A 86 -24.99 2.11 -18.79
CA GLY A 86 -24.79 1.01 -19.75
C GLY A 86 -23.38 0.47 -19.88
N GLN A 87 -22.35 1.15 -19.37
CA GLN A 87 -20.94 0.70 -19.47
C GLN A 87 -20.73 -0.69 -18.88
N GLN A 88 -21.41 -1.00 -17.77
CA GLN A 88 -21.34 -2.33 -17.16
C GLN A 88 -21.86 -3.41 -18.14
N ALA A 89 -22.98 -3.17 -18.78
CA ALA A 89 -23.56 -4.12 -19.74
C ALA A 89 -22.63 -4.36 -20.94
N ASP A 90 -21.95 -3.31 -21.44
CA ASP A 90 -20.96 -3.44 -22.51
C ASP A 90 -19.77 -4.31 -22.10
N LEU A 91 -19.25 -4.12 -20.88
CA LEU A 91 -18.14 -4.93 -20.33
C LEU A 91 -18.55 -6.38 -20.10
N GLU A 92 -19.76 -6.62 -19.61
CA GLU A 92 -20.32 -7.97 -19.43
C GLU A 92 -20.55 -8.67 -20.79
N ALA A 93 -20.96 -7.93 -21.82
CA ALA A 93 -21.19 -8.45 -23.17
C ALA A 93 -19.92 -9.05 -23.82
N VAL A 94 -18.74 -8.58 -23.48
CA VAL A 94 -17.45 -9.16 -23.92
C VAL A 94 -16.92 -10.25 -22.96
N GLY A 95 -17.71 -10.70 -22.00
CA GLY A 95 -17.35 -11.75 -21.05
C GLY A 95 -16.77 -11.22 -19.72
N GLY A 96 -16.91 -9.93 -19.42
CA GLY A 96 -16.48 -9.35 -18.16
C GLY A 96 -17.29 -9.83 -16.98
N THR A 97 -16.63 -10.25 -15.91
CA THR A 97 -17.24 -10.57 -14.61
C THR A 97 -17.06 -9.39 -13.67
N VAL A 98 -18.18 -8.77 -13.25
CA VAL A 98 -18.13 -7.67 -12.30
C VAL A 98 -17.96 -8.19 -10.88
N LEU A 99 -16.87 -7.83 -10.24
CA LEU A 99 -16.53 -8.22 -8.88
C LEU A 99 -17.14 -7.25 -7.86
N ALA A 100 -17.16 -7.68 -6.60
CA ALA A 100 -17.51 -6.82 -5.47
C ALA A 100 -16.56 -5.60 -5.39
N ASN A 101 -17.09 -4.48 -4.88
CA ASN A 101 -16.35 -3.23 -4.68
C ASN A 101 -15.34 -3.36 -3.54
N ALA A 102 -14.36 -4.21 -3.70
CA ALA A 102 -13.33 -4.54 -2.71
C ALA A 102 -11.95 -4.61 -3.33
N CYS A 103 -10.92 -4.50 -2.50
CA CYS A 103 -9.55 -4.53 -2.97
C CYS A 103 -9.13 -5.90 -3.57
N GLY A 104 -9.63 -7.02 -3.03
CA GLY A 104 -9.46 -8.38 -3.59
C GLY A 104 -8.10 -8.63 -4.25
N PRO A 105 -8.08 -8.89 -5.57
CA PRO A 105 -6.85 -9.15 -6.32
C PRO A 105 -5.81 -8.02 -6.23
N CYS A 106 -6.24 -6.77 -6.07
CA CYS A 106 -5.31 -5.62 -5.99
C CYS A 106 -4.37 -5.68 -4.78
N ILE A 107 -4.74 -6.40 -3.71
CA ILE A 107 -3.95 -6.49 -2.46
C ILE A 107 -3.57 -7.91 -2.06
N GLY A 108 -3.68 -8.88 -2.95
CA GLY A 108 -3.30 -10.26 -2.66
C GLY A 108 -4.37 -11.08 -1.95
N GLN A 109 -5.62 -10.63 -1.96
CA GLN A 109 -6.78 -11.39 -1.48
C GLN A 109 -7.53 -12.05 -2.64
N TRP A 110 -6.80 -12.81 -3.44
CA TRP A 110 -7.33 -13.52 -4.60
C TRP A 110 -6.79 -14.94 -4.60
N LYS A 111 -7.70 -15.90 -4.53
CA LYS A 111 -7.37 -17.30 -4.59
C LYS A 111 -7.63 -17.82 -5.99
N ARG A 112 -6.62 -18.42 -6.59
CA ARG A 112 -6.66 -19.03 -7.92
C ARG A 112 -6.39 -20.53 -7.78
N ASP A 113 -7.48 -21.30 -7.69
CA ASP A 113 -7.38 -22.75 -7.52
C ASP A 113 -6.95 -23.47 -8.82
N GLU A 114 -7.06 -22.78 -9.96
CA GLU A 114 -6.70 -23.28 -11.30
C GLU A 114 -5.21 -23.20 -11.64
N VAL A 115 -4.41 -22.49 -10.80
CA VAL A 115 -2.96 -22.31 -11.03
C VAL A 115 -2.18 -22.89 -9.86
N ALA A 116 -1.27 -23.82 -10.15
CA ALA A 116 -0.41 -24.40 -9.11
C ALA A 116 0.60 -23.38 -8.55
N GLU A 117 1.01 -23.56 -7.29
CA GLU A 117 2.03 -22.69 -6.70
C GLU A 117 3.35 -22.76 -7.47
N GLY A 118 3.83 -21.59 -7.89
CA GLY A 118 5.05 -21.46 -8.71
C GLY A 118 4.86 -21.73 -10.20
N GLU A 119 3.65 -22.07 -10.65
CA GLU A 119 3.36 -22.25 -12.07
C GLU A 119 3.43 -20.91 -12.81
N PRO A 120 4.30 -20.78 -13.85
CA PRO A 120 4.43 -19.54 -14.59
C PRO A 120 3.15 -19.19 -15.36
N ASN A 121 2.62 -18.01 -15.10
CA ASN A 121 1.46 -17.49 -15.83
C ASN A 121 1.52 -15.96 -15.89
N SER A 122 0.88 -15.36 -16.89
CA SER A 122 0.85 -13.93 -17.09
C SER A 122 -0.56 -13.36 -16.92
N ILE A 123 -0.67 -12.25 -16.19
CA ILE A 123 -1.89 -11.47 -16.04
C ILE A 123 -1.64 -10.03 -16.43
N VAL A 124 -2.69 -9.34 -16.91
CA VAL A 124 -2.65 -7.90 -17.20
C VAL A 124 -3.64 -7.18 -16.29
N THR A 125 -3.20 -6.12 -15.63
CA THR A 125 -4.06 -5.38 -14.69
C THR A 125 -3.97 -3.87 -14.94
N SER A 126 -4.98 -3.13 -14.49
CA SER A 126 -4.91 -1.67 -14.39
C SER A 126 -4.59 -1.20 -12.97
N TYR A 127 -3.91 -2.02 -12.18
CA TYR A 127 -3.60 -1.71 -10.79
C TYR A 127 -2.44 -0.71 -10.65
N ASN A 128 -2.19 -0.25 -9.43
CA ASN A 128 -1.19 0.77 -9.14
C ASN A 128 0.04 0.26 -8.38
N ARG A 129 0.17 -1.07 -8.24
CA ARG A 129 1.27 -1.72 -7.51
C ARG A 129 1.71 -2.99 -8.19
N ASN A 130 3.01 -3.21 -8.23
CA ASN A 130 3.59 -4.43 -8.79
C ASN A 130 4.82 -4.87 -7.98
N PHE A 131 4.78 -6.09 -7.49
CA PHE A 131 5.90 -6.83 -6.90
C PHE A 131 5.53 -8.32 -6.87
N PRO A 132 6.50 -9.24 -6.70
CA PRO A 132 6.24 -10.68 -6.67
C PRO A 132 5.16 -11.06 -5.65
N LYS A 133 4.26 -11.96 -6.02
CA LYS A 133 3.16 -12.46 -5.17
C LYS A 133 2.08 -11.42 -4.82
N ARG A 134 2.06 -10.26 -5.49
CA ARG A 134 1.16 -9.15 -5.13
C ARG A 134 -0.31 -9.49 -5.22
N ASN A 135 -0.73 -10.23 -6.25
CA ASN A 135 -2.15 -10.35 -6.60
C ASN A 135 -2.83 -11.59 -6.01
N ASP A 136 -2.19 -12.76 -6.14
CA ASP A 136 -2.72 -14.08 -5.78
C ASP A 136 -1.82 -14.87 -4.82
N ALA A 137 -0.79 -14.22 -4.30
CA ALA A 137 0.25 -14.81 -3.45
C ALA A 137 1.11 -15.89 -4.14
N ASN A 138 0.95 -16.13 -5.45
CA ASN A 138 1.69 -17.11 -6.22
C ASN A 138 2.98 -16.50 -6.81
N SER A 139 4.11 -17.15 -6.60
CA SER A 139 5.43 -16.71 -7.10
C SER A 139 5.58 -16.81 -8.61
N GLY A 140 4.80 -17.66 -9.26
CA GLY A 140 4.79 -17.86 -10.72
C GLY A 140 3.95 -16.84 -11.48
N THR A 141 3.12 -16.04 -10.81
CA THR A 141 2.26 -15.06 -11.47
C THR A 141 3.03 -13.81 -11.85
N LEU A 142 3.13 -13.54 -13.14
CA LEU A 142 3.73 -12.34 -13.73
C LEU A 142 2.64 -11.31 -14.00
N ASN A 143 2.60 -10.25 -13.19
CA ASN A 143 1.64 -9.16 -13.39
C ASN A 143 2.25 -8.07 -14.27
N PHE A 144 1.53 -7.70 -15.32
CA PHE A 144 1.81 -6.53 -16.17
C PHE A 144 0.73 -5.47 -15.91
N ILE A 145 1.13 -4.22 -15.76
CA ILE A 145 0.22 -3.11 -15.49
C ILE A 145 0.15 -2.16 -16.68
N SER A 146 -1.06 -1.83 -17.08
CA SER A 146 -1.35 -0.88 -18.16
C SER A 146 -2.55 0.01 -17.80
N SER A 147 -2.94 0.88 -18.73
CA SER A 147 -4.24 1.59 -18.62
C SER A 147 -5.41 0.60 -18.70
N PRO A 148 -6.58 0.94 -18.14
CA PRO A 148 -7.75 0.03 -18.16
C PRO A 148 -8.16 -0.40 -19.56
N GLU A 149 -8.27 0.55 -20.52
CA GLU A 149 -8.64 0.25 -21.89
C GLU A 149 -7.61 -0.63 -22.62
N LEU A 150 -6.32 -0.48 -22.33
CA LEU A 150 -5.29 -1.37 -22.88
C LEU A 150 -5.41 -2.78 -22.30
N ALA A 151 -5.73 -2.93 -21.02
CA ALA A 151 -5.98 -4.23 -20.41
C ALA A 151 -7.18 -4.94 -21.05
N VAL A 152 -8.26 -4.21 -21.39
CA VAL A 152 -9.39 -4.76 -22.17
C VAL A 152 -8.95 -5.23 -23.54
N ALA A 153 -8.18 -4.42 -24.26
CA ALA A 153 -7.68 -4.79 -25.60
C ALA A 153 -6.80 -6.05 -25.54
N MET A 154 -5.95 -6.16 -24.53
CA MET A 154 -5.11 -7.35 -24.32
C MET A 154 -5.92 -8.59 -23.91
N ALA A 155 -7.01 -8.42 -23.17
CA ALA A 155 -7.96 -9.50 -22.87
C ALA A 155 -8.60 -10.08 -24.14
N LEU A 156 -8.93 -9.22 -25.11
CA LEU A 156 -9.47 -9.59 -26.41
C LEU A 156 -8.42 -10.29 -27.29
N GLY A 157 -7.15 -9.85 -27.23
CA GLY A 157 -6.04 -10.44 -27.97
C GLY A 157 -5.50 -11.72 -27.36
N GLY A 158 -5.63 -11.92 -26.04
CA GLY A 158 -5.22 -13.12 -25.30
C GLY A 158 -3.71 -13.36 -25.18
N SER A 159 -2.87 -12.41 -25.59
CA SER A 159 -1.41 -12.56 -25.68
C SER A 159 -0.69 -11.27 -25.25
N LEU A 160 0.42 -11.40 -24.52
CA LEU A 160 1.31 -10.29 -24.22
C LEU A 160 1.99 -9.73 -25.47
N SER A 161 2.17 -10.58 -26.50
CA SER A 161 2.76 -10.18 -27.77
C SER A 161 1.78 -9.41 -28.68
N PHE A 162 0.50 -9.34 -28.34
CA PHE A 162 -0.49 -8.60 -29.07
C PHE A 162 -0.32 -7.09 -28.89
N ASN A 163 -0.15 -6.37 -29.99
CA ASN A 163 -0.11 -4.89 -29.98
C ASN A 163 -1.39 -4.35 -30.62
N PRO A 164 -2.36 -3.84 -29.84
CA PRO A 164 -3.64 -3.37 -30.37
C PRO A 164 -3.52 -2.17 -31.34
N MET A 165 -2.36 -1.51 -31.40
CA MET A 165 -2.10 -0.40 -32.33
C MET A 165 -1.75 -0.88 -33.74
N THR A 166 -1.29 -2.12 -33.90
CA THR A 166 -0.77 -2.65 -35.18
C THR A 166 -1.35 -4.00 -35.57
N ASP A 167 -1.83 -4.76 -34.62
CA ASP A 167 -2.24 -6.14 -34.85
C ASP A 167 -3.78 -6.23 -34.96
N PRO A 168 -4.29 -6.85 -36.03
CA PRO A 168 -5.72 -7.04 -36.17
C PRO A 168 -6.24 -8.17 -35.28
N LEU A 169 -7.46 -8.01 -34.79
CA LEU A 169 -8.28 -9.11 -34.26
C LEU A 169 -9.01 -9.79 -35.43
N THR A 170 -9.45 -11.03 -35.21
CA THR A 170 -10.23 -11.80 -36.18
C THR A 170 -11.64 -11.98 -35.64
N ASP A 171 -12.63 -11.51 -36.39
CA ASP A 171 -14.05 -11.59 -36.02
C ASP A 171 -14.60 -13.02 -36.09
N SER A 172 -15.82 -13.24 -35.64
CA SER A 172 -16.50 -14.53 -35.64
C SER A 172 -16.71 -15.12 -37.07
N ASN A 173 -16.57 -14.30 -38.11
CA ASN A 173 -16.69 -14.68 -39.53
C ASN A 173 -15.32 -14.90 -40.20
N GLY A 174 -14.23 -14.72 -39.48
CA GLY A 174 -12.86 -14.84 -39.99
C GLY A 174 -12.30 -13.57 -40.63
N ASN A 175 -13.00 -12.44 -40.54
CA ASN A 175 -12.49 -11.17 -41.07
C ASN A 175 -11.57 -10.49 -40.05
N LYS A 176 -10.54 -9.85 -40.56
CA LYS A 176 -9.63 -9.06 -39.75
C LYS A 176 -10.13 -7.62 -39.60
N PHE A 177 -10.07 -7.12 -38.37
CA PHE A 177 -10.34 -5.70 -38.07
C PHE A 177 -9.36 -5.17 -37.03
N MET A 178 -9.20 -3.85 -37.00
CA MET A 178 -8.34 -3.16 -36.05
C MET A 178 -9.20 -2.51 -34.98
N LEU A 179 -8.80 -2.64 -33.72
CA LEU A 179 -9.32 -1.78 -32.65
C LEU A 179 -8.87 -0.34 -32.93
N VAL A 180 -9.75 0.60 -32.69
CA VAL A 180 -9.40 2.02 -32.70
C VAL A 180 -9.29 2.55 -31.27
N PRO A 181 -8.45 3.55 -31.00
CA PRO A 181 -8.38 4.16 -29.68
C PRO A 181 -9.76 4.58 -29.18
N PRO A 182 -10.09 4.38 -27.91
CA PRO A 182 -11.41 4.72 -27.39
C PRO A 182 -11.64 6.22 -27.47
N LYS A 183 -12.91 6.59 -27.66
CA LYS A 183 -13.32 8.00 -27.71
C LYS A 183 -13.02 8.68 -26.37
N PRO A 184 -12.77 9.99 -26.36
CA PRO A 184 -12.78 10.77 -25.14
C PRO A 184 -14.09 10.59 -24.37
N ALA A 185 -14.01 10.39 -23.09
CA ALA A 185 -15.15 10.20 -22.21
C ALA A 185 -15.21 11.32 -21.16
N PRO A 186 -16.39 11.67 -20.64
CA PRO A 186 -16.50 12.68 -19.60
C PRO A 186 -15.93 12.16 -18.26
N GLU A 187 -15.24 13.04 -17.54
CA GLU A 187 -14.75 12.74 -16.18
C GLU A 187 -15.89 12.57 -15.18
N VAL A 188 -16.97 13.33 -15.38
CA VAL A 188 -18.17 13.31 -14.53
C VAL A 188 -19.36 12.83 -15.35
N PRO A 189 -20.20 11.92 -14.82
CA PRO A 189 -21.38 11.44 -15.52
C PRO A 189 -22.29 12.61 -15.91
N PRO A 190 -22.78 12.69 -17.16
CA PRO A 190 -23.66 13.80 -17.60
C PRO A 190 -24.94 13.93 -16.79
N ASN A 191 -25.45 12.81 -16.26
CA ASN A 191 -26.66 12.77 -15.44
C ASN A 191 -26.37 12.73 -13.93
N GLY A 192 -25.16 13.10 -13.51
CA GLY A 192 -24.67 12.97 -12.14
C GLY A 192 -24.43 11.51 -11.73
N PHE A 193 -23.87 11.32 -10.56
CA PHE A 193 -23.66 9.99 -10.00
C PHE A 193 -24.95 9.39 -9.44
N ASP A 194 -25.11 8.09 -9.60
CA ASP A 194 -26.13 7.31 -8.90
C ASP A 194 -25.59 6.92 -7.53
N ILE A 195 -26.36 7.12 -6.47
CA ILE A 195 -25.91 6.81 -5.10
C ILE A 195 -25.79 5.29 -4.89
N GLY A 196 -26.53 4.51 -5.69
CA GLY A 196 -26.58 3.05 -5.53
C GLY A 196 -27.41 2.62 -4.32
N VAL A 197 -27.03 1.48 -3.74
CA VAL A 197 -27.71 0.94 -2.55
C VAL A 197 -27.15 1.64 -1.32
N ASP A 198 -28.03 2.26 -0.53
CA ASP A 198 -27.68 2.75 0.81
C ASP A 198 -27.50 1.54 1.73
N GLY A 199 -26.25 1.14 1.93
CA GLY A 199 -25.86 0.06 2.83
C GLY A 199 -25.47 0.56 4.24
N TYR A 200 -25.72 1.83 4.55
CA TYR A 200 -25.39 2.36 5.87
C TYR A 200 -26.32 1.80 6.93
N VAL A 201 -25.74 1.11 7.91
CA VAL A 201 -26.43 0.66 9.12
C VAL A 201 -25.97 1.56 10.26
N ALA A 202 -26.85 2.39 10.76
CA ALA A 202 -26.55 3.27 11.87
C ALA A 202 -26.20 2.46 13.12
N PRO A 203 -25.18 2.88 13.90
CA PRO A 203 -24.95 2.28 15.21
C PRO A 203 -26.12 2.59 16.14
N PRO A 204 -26.37 1.77 17.18
CA PRO A 204 -27.36 2.11 18.20
C PRO A 204 -27.00 3.42 18.89
N GLU A 205 -28.00 4.21 19.27
CA GLU A 205 -27.78 5.48 20.01
C GLU A 205 -27.07 5.24 21.35
N ASP A 206 -27.40 4.14 22.03
CA ASP A 206 -26.72 3.68 23.23
C ASP A 206 -25.96 2.38 22.95
N GLY A 207 -24.64 2.47 22.93
CA GLY A 207 -23.72 1.33 22.76
C GLY A 207 -23.21 0.74 24.09
N SER A 208 -23.64 1.23 25.24
CA SER A 208 -23.10 0.83 26.56
C SER A 208 -23.31 -0.64 26.90
N GLY A 209 -24.35 -1.28 26.31
CA GLY A 209 -24.64 -2.70 26.47
C GLY A 209 -23.92 -3.63 25.47
N ILE A 210 -23.13 -3.08 24.54
CA ILE A 210 -22.46 -3.87 23.50
C ILE A 210 -21.12 -4.38 24.02
N ASN A 211 -20.99 -5.70 24.11
CA ASN A 211 -19.72 -6.36 24.44
C ASN A 211 -19.07 -6.92 23.17
N VAL A 212 -17.81 -6.58 22.96
CA VAL A 212 -16.98 -7.20 21.90
C VAL A 212 -16.34 -8.47 22.46
N ASN A 213 -16.82 -9.63 22.02
CA ASN A 213 -16.27 -10.91 22.44
C ASN A 213 -15.23 -11.39 21.42
N VAL A 214 -13.97 -11.50 21.86
CA VAL A 214 -12.89 -12.11 21.10
C VAL A 214 -12.38 -13.30 21.90
N ASP A 215 -12.26 -14.46 21.27
CA ASP A 215 -11.63 -15.63 21.88
C ASP A 215 -10.18 -15.28 22.27
N PRO A 216 -9.78 -15.41 23.53
CA PRO A 216 -8.41 -15.15 23.94
C PRO A 216 -7.34 -15.97 23.20
N GLY A 217 -7.71 -17.14 22.67
CA GLY A 217 -6.84 -17.98 21.83
C GLY A 217 -6.86 -17.63 20.34
N SER A 218 -7.61 -16.61 19.94
CA SER A 218 -7.67 -16.22 18.54
C SER A 218 -6.32 -15.74 18.01
N THR A 219 -5.88 -16.28 16.88
CA THR A 219 -4.69 -15.79 16.17
C THR A 219 -5.03 -14.70 15.14
N ARG A 220 -6.32 -14.43 14.90
CA ARG A 220 -6.79 -13.49 13.88
C ARG A 220 -7.39 -12.20 14.43
N LEU A 221 -7.87 -12.22 15.65
CA LEU A 221 -8.51 -11.07 16.31
C LEU A 221 -7.85 -10.83 17.67
N GLN A 222 -7.70 -9.57 18.03
CA GLN A 222 -7.15 -9.12 19.31
C GLN A 222 -7.93 -7.90 19.80
N ILE A 223 -8.26 -7.88 21.08
CA ILE A 223 -8.69 -6.63 21.72
C ILE A 223 -7.42 -5.85 22.08
N LEU A 224 -7.31 -4.63 21.54
CA LEU A 224 -6.16 -3.77 21.82
C LEU A 224 -6.44 -2.91 23.06
N GLU A 225 -5.49 -2.88 23.97
CA GLU A 225 -5.47 -1.90 25.03
C GLU A 225 -5.15 -0.50 24.47
N PRO A 226 -5.75 0.57 25.02
CA PRO A 226 -5.39 1.92 24.64
C PRO A 226 -3.88 2.18 24.80
N TRP A 227 -3.30 2.92 23.87
CA TRP A 227 -1.90 3.31 23.98
C TRP A 227 -1.70 4.18 25.26
N PRO A 228 -0.58 4.03 25.97
CA PRO A 228 -0.28 4.91 27.09
C PRO A 228 -0.17 6.36 26.62
N ALA A 229 -0.72 7.27 27.43
CA ALA A 229 -0.52 8.71 27.22
C ALA A 229 0.98 9.05 27.38
N TRP A 230 1.41 10.14 26.75
CA TRP A 230 2.73 10.69 26.98
C TRP A 230 2.89 11.10 28.42
N ASP A 231 4.00 10.76 29.05
CA ASP A 231 4.27 10.97 30.47
C ASP A 231 4.76 12.39 30.84
N GLY A 232 4.90 13.26 29.84
CA GLY A 232 5.38 14.63 30.00
C GLY A 232 6.89 14.80 29.94
N ASN A 233 7.65 13.71 29.77
CA ASN A 233 9.10 13.74 29.71
C ASN A 233 9.64 13.77 28.28
N ASP A 234 10.86 14.26 28.12
CA ASP A 234 11.59 14.13 26.86
C ASP A 234 11.91 12.65 26.59
N PHE A 235 12.08 12.33 25.30
CA PHE A 235 12.54 11.00 24.91
C PHE A 235 14.06 10.95 25.00
N VAL A 236 14.61 10.04 25.83
CA VAL A 236 16.03 10.05 26.19
C VAL A 236 16.66 8.71 25.87
N ASP A 237 17.91 8.75 25.36
CA ASP A 237 18.80 7.59 25.20
C ASP A 237 18.19 6.42 24.39
N MET A 238 17.47 6.75 23.31
CA MET A 238 16.82 5.76 22.47
C MET A 238 17.76 5.18 21.40
N PRO A 239 17.78 3.86 21.20
CA PRO A 239 18.52 3.24 20.13
C PRO A 239 17.86 3.53 18.77
N VAL A 240 18.67 3.54 17.71
CA VAL A 240 18.20 3.51 16.33
C VAL A 240 17.94 2.05 15.94
N LEU A 241 16.67 1.68 15.79
CA LEU A 241 16.30 0.30 15.41
C LEU A 241 16.60 0.01 13.94
N VAL A 242 16.33 0.97 13.08
CA VAL A 242 16.49 0.86 11.63
C VAL A 242 16.81 2.23 11.02
N LYS A 243 17.75 2.26 10.10
CA LYS A 243 18.00 3.39 9.20
C LYS A 243 17.71 2.93 7.78
N ALA A 244 16.49 3.22 7.30
CA ALA A 244 16.04 2.78 6.00
C ALA A 244 16.83 3.49 4.89
N ALA A 245 17.50 2.71 4.04
CA ALA A 245 18.26 3.21 2.90
C ALA A 245 17.34 3.39 1.68
N GLY A 246 17.30 4.58 1.12
CA GLY A 246 16.54 4.90 -0.07
C GLY A 246 15.03 4.70 0.11
N LYS A 247 14.38 4.10 -0.89
CA LYS A 247 12.92 3.95 -0.94
C LYS A 247 12.39 3.00 0.12
N CYS A 248 11.64 3.53 1.09
CA CYS A 248 10.95 2.76 2.11
C CYS A 248 9.44 2.97 2.01
N THR A 249 8.73 2.01 1.42
CA THR A 249 7.27 2.06 1.22
C THR A 249 6.53 1.48 2.42
N THR A 250 5.22 1.70 2.49
CA THR A 250 4.36 1.04 3.48
C THR A 250 4.37 -0.49 3.33
N ASP A 251 4.67 -1.01 2.13
CA ASP A 251 4.86 -2.44 1.89
C ASP A 251 6.18 -2.96 2.50
N HIS A 252 7.21 -2.13 2.57
CA HIS A 252 8.46 -2.47 3.25
C HIS A 252 8.31 -2.44 4.77
N ILE A 253 7.47 -1.51 5.29
CA ILE A 253 7.25 -1.37 6.74
C ILE A 253 6.28 -2.43 7.26
N SER A 254 5.19 -2.71 6.55
CA SER A 254 4.19 -3.71 6.91
C SER A 254 3.67 -4.40 5.65
N PRO A 255 4.35 -5.46 5.18
CA PRO A 255 3.95 -6.23 4.00
C PRO A 255 2.51 -6.75 4.08
N ALA A 256 1.82 -6.76 2.93
CA ALA A 256 0.50 -7.35 2.77
C ALA A 256 0.59 -8.86 2.41
N GLY A 257 -0.27 -9.34 1.53
CA GLY A 257 -0.30 -10.74 1.10
C GLY A 257 -0.74 -11.66 2.23
N ALA A 258 0.03 -12.72 2.49
CA ALA A 258 -0.29 -13.72 3.51
C ALA A 258 -0.44 -13.13 4.93
N TRP A 259 0.19 -12.01 5.23
CA TRP A 259 0.11 -11.33 6.51
C TRP A 259 -1.28 -10.74 6.79
N LEU A 260 -2.07 -10.44 5.77
CA LEU A 260 -3.42 -9.88 5.93
C LEU A 260 -4.38 -10.79 6.71
N ARG A 261 -4.09 -12.07 6.85
CA ARG A 261 -4.82 -12.98 7.74
C ARG A 261 -4.80 -12.52 9.20
N PHE A 262 -3.77 -11.77 9.59
CA PHE A 262 -3.58 -11.23 10.95
C PHE A 262 -4.03 -9.77 11.10
N ARG A 263 -4.65 -9.17 10.10
CA ARG A 263 -5.01 -7.73 10.11
C ARG A 263 -5.85 -7.28 11.31
N GLY A 264 -6.56 -8.19 11.95
CA GLY A 264 -7.33 -7.96 13.17
C GLY A 264 -6.58 -8.34 14.46
N HIS A 265 -5.32 -8.80 14.36
CA HIS A 265 -4.47 -9.19 15.49
C HIS A 265 -3.12 -8.50 15.36
N LEU A 266 -3.02 -7.30 15.95
CA LEU A 266 -1.87 -6.43 15.74
C LEU A 266 -0.56 -7.03 16.22
N ASP A 267 -0.57 -7.76 17.32
CA ASP A 267 0.65 -8.38 17.85
C ASP A 267 1.25 -9.39 16.85
N ASN A 268 0.43 -10.33 16.34
CA ASN A 268 0.88 -11.28 15.33
C ASN A 268 1.25 -10.59 14.00
N LEU A 269 0.53 -9.53 13.61
CA LEU A 269 0.86 -8.79 12.41
C LEU A 269 2.20 -8.07 12.54
N SER A 270 2.55 -7.62 13.74
CA SER A 270 3.79 -6.87 13.98
C SER A 270 5.06 -7.70 13.75
N ASP A 271 4.96 -9.03 13.63
CA ASP A 271 6.08 -9.87 13.21
C ASP A 271 6.52 -9.62 11.74
N ASN A 272 5.71 -8.87 10.96
CA ASN A 272 6.09 -8.44 9.61
C ASN A 272 6.79 -7.07 9.57
N MET A 273 6.98 -6.42 10.72
CA MET A 273 7.48 -5.04 10.77
C MET A 273 8.87 -4.92 10.14
N PHE A 274 9.00 -4.06 9.14
CA PHE A 274 10.22 -3.75 8.39
C PHE A 274 10.84 -4.92 7.60
N LEU A 275 10.17 -6.06 7.42
CA LEU A 275 10.76 -7.20 6.69
C LEU A 275 11.19 -6.88 5.24
N GLY A 276 10.60 -5.86 4.64
CA GLY A 276 10.97 -5.42 3.29
C GLY A 276 11.89 -4.19 3.26
N ALA A 277 12.20 -3.58 4.41
CA ALA A 277 13.03 -2.39 4.47
C ALA A 277 14.52 -2.76 4.42
N VAL A 278 15.28 -2.13 3.52
CA VAL A 278 16.73 -2.24 3.49
C VAL A 278 17.30 -1.33 4.59
N ASN A 279 18.04 -1.93 5.51
CA ASN A 279 18.67 -1.23 6.62
C ASN A 279 20.12 -0.87 6.25
N SER A 280 20.45 0.42 6.21
CA SER A 280 21.81 0.89 5.87
C SER A 280 22.90 0.42 6.85
N PHE A 281 22.52 -0.16 7.97
CA PHE A 281 23.47 -0.69 8.96
C PHE A 281 23.85 -2.15 8.71
N THR A 282 23.05 -2.88 7.92
CA THR A 282 23.25 -4.31 7.63
C THR A 282 23.28 -4.62 6.15
N ASP A 283 22.79 -3.68 5.30
CA ASP A 283 22.61 -3.85 3.85
C ASP A 283 21.69 -5.01 3.45
N GLU A 284 20.98 -5.60 4.44
CA GLU A 284 20.06 -6.72 4.25
C GLU A 284 18.63 -6.32 4.61
N PRO A 285 17.63 -6.66 3.77
CA PRO A 285 16.23 -6.39 4.10
C PRO A 285 15.79 -7.11 5.37
N GLY A 286 15.02 -6.41 6.21
CA GLY A 286 14.36 -6.99 7.37
C GLY A 286 15.27 -7.25 8.57
N THR A 287 16.55 -6.90 8.48
CA THR A 287 17.53 -7.15 9.56
C THR A 287 18.01 -5.86 10.21
N GLY A 288 18.43 -5.96 11.45
CA GLY A 288 18.99 -4.85 12.24
C GLY A 288 20.10 -5.32 13.18
N LYS A 289 20.79 -4.37 13.78
CA LYS A 289 21.76 -4.62 14.85
C LYS A 289 21.08 -4.48 16.19
N ASN A 290 21.23 -5.49 17.04
CA ASN A 290 20.68 -5.46 18.39
C ASN A 290 21.71 -4.88 19.38
N GLN A 291 21.49 -3.65 19.83
CA GLN A 291 22.37 -2.96 20.76
C GLN A 291 22.39 -3.55 22.17
N LEU A 292 21.46 -4.47 22.53
CA LEU A 292 21.46 -5.18 23.81
C LEU A 292 22.36 -6.43 23.79
N SER A 293 22.55 -7.05 22.62
CA SER A 293 23.26 -8.32 22.47
C SER A 293 24.64 -8.20 21.83
N GLY A 294 25.23 -7.00 21.82
CA GLY A 294 26.56 -6.77 21.26
C GLY A 294 26.61 -6.90 19.73
N GLU A 295 25.70 -6.21 19.03
CA GLU A 295 25.67 -6.08 17.57
C GLU A 295 25.29 -7.34 16.76
N GLN A 296 24.65 -8.31 17.35
CA GLN A 296 24.11 -9.44 16.56
C GLN A 296 23.07 -8.95 15.55
N ILE A 297 23.24 -9.41 14.31
CA ILE A 297 22.25 -9.16 13.24
C ILE A 297 21.06 -10.10 13.47
N GLN A 298 19.87 -9.53 13.61
CA GLN A 298 18.63 -10.23 13.89
C GLN A 298 17.47 -9.64 13.06
N PRO A 299 16.34 -10.34 12.90
CA PRO A 299 15.12 -9.76 12.36
C PRO A 299 14.67 -8.53 13.17
N ILE A 300 14.35 -7.44 12.50
CA ILE A 300 13.96 -6.18 13.16
C ILE A 300 12.80 -6.34 14.15
N PRO A 301 11.72 -7.12 13.85
CA PRO A 301 10.64 -7.34 14.82
C PRO A 301 11.10 -8.01 16.13
N GLU A 302 12.06 -8.93 16.06
CA GLU A 302 12.61 -9.61 17.23
C GLU A 302 13.37 -8.63 18.12
N ILE A 303 14.24 -7.80 17.53
CA ILE A 303 14.96 -6.75 18.25
C ILE A 303 13.98 -5.79 18.94
N ALA A 304 12.96 -5.35 18.22
CA ALA A 304 11.95 -4.42 18.76
C ALA A 304 11.17 -5.03 19.93
N ARG A 305 10.88 -6.34 19.88
CA ARG A 305 10.26 -7.08 20.99
C ARG A 305 11.19 -7.17 22.22
N GLU A 306 12.48 -7.41 22.01
CA GLU A 306 13.46 -7.41 23.09
C GLU A 306 13.57 -6.02 23.74
N TYR A 307 13.67 -4.95 22.94
CA TYR A 307 13.68 -3.58 23.45
C TYR A 307 12.42 -3.28 24.29
N LYS A 308 11.26 -3.62 23.76
CA LYS A 308 10.00 -3.44 24.45
C LYS A 308 9.94 -4.22 25.78
N ALA A 309 10.44 -5.44 25.81
CA ALA A 309 10.48 -6.26 27.03
C ALA A 309 11.35 -5.65 28.13
N GLN A 310 12.35 -4.85 27.74
CA GLN A 310 13.21 -4.06 28.65
C GLN A 310 12.64 -2.67 28.96
N GLY A 311 11.44 -2.34 28.48
CA GLY A 311 10.85 -1.00 28.64
C GLY A 311 11.54 0.08 27.80
N MET A 312 12.34 -0.30 26.82
CA MET A 312 13.10 0.61 25.97
C MET A 312 12.29 1.01 24.74
N GLN A 313 12.18 2.30 24.51
CA GLN A 313 11.66 2.85 23.25
C GLN A 313 12.79 2.98 22.23
N TRP A 314 12.41 3.14 20.95
CA TRP A 314 13.36 3.23 19.86
C TRP A 314 12.90 4.22 18.77
N ILE A 315 13.83 4.58 17.88
CA ILE A 315 13.62 5.48 16.75
C ILE A 315 13.89 4.74 15.44
N ALA A 316 13.08 5.02 14.43
CA ALA A 316 13.39 4.69 13.03
C ALA A 316 13.88 5.94 12.30
N ILE A 317 14.91 5.75 11.48
CA ILE A 317 15.42 6.78 10.57
C ILE A 317 15.00 6.43 9.13
N GLY A 318 14.41 7.38 8.43
CA GLY A 318 13.94 7.22 7.06
C GLY A 318 14.63 8.16 6.07
N ASP A 319 14.66 7.77 4.81
CA ASP A 319 15.14 8.58 3.70
C ASP A 319 13.99 9.41 3.09
N ASN A 320 14.09 9.79 1.83
CA ASN A 320 13.09 10.59 1.13
C ASN A 320 11.78 9.83 0.91
N ASN A 321 10.66 10.57 1.02
CA ASN A 321 9.30 10.07 0.79
C ASN A 321 8.97 8.79 1.59
N TYR A 322 9.46 8.72 2.83
CA TYR A 322 9.28 7.56 3.71
C TYR A 322 7.81 7.22 3.92
N GLY A 323 7.47 5.95 3.75
CA GLY A 323 6.12 5.45 3.90
C GLY A 323 5.22 5.70 2.69
N GLU A 324 5.80 5.95 1.50
CA GLU A 324 5.01 6.08 0.28
C GLU A 324 4.21 4.81 0.00
N GLY A 325 3.14 4.97 -0.75
CA GLY A 325 2.35 3.83 -1.17
C GLY A 325 0.96 3.75 -0.57
N SER A 326 0.46 2.53 -0.33
CA SER A 326 -0.88 2.32 0.23
C SER A 326 -1.03 2.92 1.62
N SER A 327 -2.22 3.45 1.92
CA SER A 327 -2.54 3.97 3.25
C SER A 327 -2.73 2.82 4.24
N ARG A 328 -1.61 2.26 4.72
CA ARG A 328 -1.63 1.17 5.71
C ARG A 328 -1.43 1.72 7.10
N GLU A 329 -2.48 1.68 7.88
CA GLU A 329 -2.46 2.06 9.29
C GLU A 329 -1.49 1.15 10.07
N HIS A 330 -1.43 -0.14 9.72
CA HIS A 330 -0.52 -1.10 10.35
C HIS A 330 0.96 -0.70 10.23
N ALA A 331 1.35 0.01 9.15
CA ALA A 331 2.69 0.56 9.03
C ALA A 331 3.04 1.64 10.08
N ALA A 332 2.04 2.18 10.78
CA ALA A 332 2.22 3.05 11.95
C ALA A 332 1.88 2.32 13.26
N MET A 333 0.88 1.43 13.24
CA MET A 333 0.45 0.70 14.43
C MET A 333 1.47 -0.34 14.89
N SER A 334 2.08 -1.10 13.97
CA SER A 334 3.09 -2.11 14.34
C SER A 334 4.34 -1.48 14.98
N PRO A 335 4.95 -0.41 14.43
CA PRO A 335 5.99 0.33 15.13
C PRO A 335 5.54 0.83 16.50
N ARG A 336 4.34 1.43 16.63
CA ARG A 336 3.81 1.86 17.92
C ARG A 336 3.66 0.69 18.90
N MET A 337 3.12 -0.44 18.46
CA MET A 337 2.94 -1.66 19.25
C MET A 337 4.26 -2.19 19.79
N LEU A 338 5.33 -2.11 19.00
CA LEU A 338 6.65 -2.61 19.36
C LEU A 338 7.57 -1.54 19.98
N GLY A 339 7.06 -0.36 20.32
CA GLY A 339 7.79 0.61 21.15
C GLY A 339 8.41 1.79 20.41
N ALA A 340 8.04 2.05 19.13
CA ALA A 340 8.49 3.26 18.43
C ALA A 340 8.01 4.53 19.14
N ALA A 341 8.94 5.41 19.49
CA ALA A 341 8.66 6.74 20.01
C ALA A 341 8.55 7.78 18.90
N ALA A 342 9.46 7.72 17.94
CA ALA A 342 9.54 8.65 16.84
C ALA A 342 10.04 7.99 15.55
N VAL A 343 9.73 8.65 14.44
CA VAL A 343 10.32 8.39 13.13
C VAL A 343 10.92 9.71 12.63
N ILE A 344 12.20 9.72 12.30
CA ILE A 344 12.92 10.89 11.79
C ILE A 344 13.31 10.63 10.33
N THR A 345 12.97 11.52 9.42
CA THR A 345 13.19 11.28 7.98
C THR A 345 13.71 12.53 7.26
N ARG A 346 14.22 12.35 6.04
CA ARG A 346 14.44 13.47 5.12
C ARG A 346 13.10 14.06 4.67
N SER A 347 12.13 13.21 4.33
CA SER A 347 10.76 13.62 4.04
C SER A 347 9.78 12.45 4.18
N PHE A 348 8.51 12.74 4.44
CA PHE A 348 7.42 11.77 4.56
C PHE A 348 6.52 11.73 3.33
N ALA A 349 5.99 10.54 3.04
CA ALA A 349 4.74 10.43 2.33
C ALA A 349 3.59 10.91 3.23
N ARG A 350 2.77 11.83 2.74
CA ARG A 350 1.76 12.55 3.50
C ARG A 350 0.81 11.67 4.30
N ILE A 351 0.32 10.56 3.69
CA ILE A 351 -0.64 9.66 4.35
C ILE A 351 0.02 8.94 5.52
N HIS A 352 1.25 8.48 5.34
CA HIS A 352 1.97 7.76 6.39
C HIS A 352 2.31 8.67 7.58
N GLU A 353 2.74 9.89 7.32
CA GLU A 353 2.94 10.91 8.36
C GLU A 353 1.67 11.14 9.17
N ALA A 354 0.51 11.26 8.49
CA ALA A 354 -0.78 11.40 9.17
C ALA A 354 -1.12 10.18 10.03
N ASN A 355 -0.80 8.97 9.57
CA ASN A 355 -1.04 7.75 10.33
C ASN A 355 -0.14 7.66 11.57
N LEU A 356 1.13 8.04 11.49
CA LEU A 356 2.02 8.13 12.66
C LEU A 356 1.46 9.08 13.72
N LYS A 357 1.03 10.29 13.32
CA LYS A 357 0.38 11.27 14.22
C LYS A 357 -0.83 10.69 14.93
N LYS A 358 -1.70 9.97 14.20
CA LYS A 358 -2.90 9.32 14.77
C LYS A 358 -2.56 8.25 15.80
N GLN A 359 -1.43 7.56 15.64
CA GLN A 359 -0.97 6.51 16.56
C GLN A 359 -0.12 7.05 17.72
N GLY A 360 0.11 8.36 17.79
CA GLY A 360 0.94 8.96 18.84
C GLY A 360 2.43 8.66 18.70
N VAL A 361 2.88 8.27 17.49
CA VAL A 361 4.30 8.21 17.12
C VAL A 361 4.70 9.59 16.58
N LEU A 362 5.80 10.14 17.05
CA LEU A 362 6.24 11.49 16.69
C LEU A 362 6.90 11.49 15.29
N PRO A 363 6.29 12.06 14.24
CA PRO A 363 6.91 12.15 12.93
C PRO A 363 7.71 13.45 12.82
N LEU A 364 9.00 13.31 12.57
CA LEU A 364 9.96 14.42 12.51
C LEU A 364 10.73 14.38 11.20
N THR A 365 11.14 15.55 10.71
CA THR A 365 12.04 15.65 9.56
C THR A 365 13.31 16.37 9.97
N PHE A 366 14.43 15.97 9.40
CA PHE A 366 15.68 16.72 9.53
C PHE A 366 15.47 18.13 8.98
N GLU A 367 15.95 19.15 9.71
CA GLU A 367 15.97 20.52 9.18
C GLU A 367 16.96 20.65 8.04
N ASP A 368 18.15 20.05 8.18
CA ASP A 368 19.09 19.80 7.08
C ASP A 368 18.97 18.31 6.67
N PRO A 369 18.50 18.01 5.44
CA PRO A 369 18.43 16.62 4.98
C PRO A 369 19.76 15.87 5.00
N GLY A 370 20.90 16.57 5.00
CA GLY A 370 22.24 16.00 5.11
C GLY A 370 22.52 15.34 6.46
N ASP A 371 21.82 15.74 7.52
CA ASP A 371 21.96 15.17 8.85
C ASP A 371 21.58 13.68 8.93
N TYR A 372 20.81 13.18 7.94
CA TYR A 372 20.57 11.75 7.80
C TYR A 372 21.87 10.95 7.76
N GLU A 373 22.91 11.44 7.06
CA GLU A 373 24.19 10.73 6.94
C GLU A 373 24.97 10.64 8.26
N ARG A 374 24.72 11.57 9.18
CA ARG A 374 25.42 11.65 10.46
C ARG A 374 25.00 10.57 11.46
N ILE A 375 23.83 9.98 11.29
CA ILE A 375 23.30 8.94 12.20
C ILE A 375 24.00 7.61 11.94
N ARG A 376 24.62 7.04 12.98
CA ARG A 376 25.36 5.75 12.96
C ARG A 376 24.56 4.64 13.63
N ALA A 377 25.01 3.39 13.47
CA ALA A 377 24.29 2.19 13.97
C ALA A 377 24.14 2.15 15.49
N ASP A 378 25.18 2.61 16.18
CA ASP A 378 25.31 2.47 17.65
C ASP A 378 24.94 3.77 18.38
N ASP A 379 24.41 4.75 17.65
CA ASP A 379 23.99 6.02 18.22
C ASP A 379 22.84 5.87 19.21
N ARG A 380 22.86 6.72 20.22
CA ARG A 380 21.77 6.96 21.13
C ARG A 380 21.17 8.35 20.88
N LEU A 381 19.87 8.41 20.68
CA LEU A 381 19.18 9.62 20.33
C LEU A 381 18.25 10.08 21.45
N SER A 382 18.33 11.38 21.78
CA SER A 382 17.38 12.01 22.71
C SER A 382 16.64 13.14 22.01
N ILE A 383 15.31 13.14 22.05
CA ILE A 383 14.51 14.23 21.51
C ILE A 383 14.08 15.10 22.68
N VAL A 384 14.58 16.33 22.73
CA VAL A 384 14.42 17.23 23.85
C VAL A 384 13.52 18.41 23.51
N GLY A 385 12.89 19.00 24.54
CA GLY A 385 11.98 20.12 24.40
C GLY A 385 10.52 19.72 24.16
N LEU A 386 10.15 18.46 24.35
CA LEU A 386 8.78 17.97 24.12
C LEU A 386 7.74 18.64 25.01
N SER A 387 8.10 19.08 26.22
CA SER A 387 7.19 19.82 27.12
C SER A 387 6.72 21.15 26.52
N SER A 388 7.49 21.74 25.61
CA SER A 388 7.19 22.99 24.90
C SER A 388 6.76 22.77 23.45
N LEU A 389 6.42 21.52 23.05
CA LEU A 389 6.00 21.18 21.69
C LEU A 389 4.84 22.06 21.23
N THR A 390 5.06 22.82 20.17
CA THR A 390 4.15 23.84 19.64
C THR A 390 4.26 23.89 18.11
N PRO A 391 3.17 24.09 17.36
CA PRO A 391 3.21 24.14 15.89
C PRO A 391 4.28 25.10 15.35
N GLY A 392 5.08 24.60 14.41
CA GLY A 392 6.11 25.38 13.73
C GLY A 392 7.40 25.63 14.54
N VAL A 393 7.50 25.16 15.77
CA VAL A 393 8.70 25.28 16.59
C VAL A 393 9.55 24.01 16.43
N PRO A 394 10.81 24.12 15.98
CA PRO A 394 11.70 22.98 15.87
C PRO A 394 11.98 22.31 17.22
N LEU A 395 12.27 21.01 17.18
CA LEU A 395 12.81 20.24 18.29
C LEU A 395 14.30 19.99 18.08
N VAL A 396 14.99 19.60 19.14
CA VAL A 396 16.41 19.23 19.07
C VAL A 396 16.53 17.72 19.31
N CYS A 397 17.26 17.04 18.45
CA CYS A 397 17.78 15.71 18.66
C CYS A 397 19.22 15.78 19.12
N VAL A 398 19.48 15.32 20.32
CA VAL A 398 20.83 15.12 20.84
C VAL A 398 21.27 13.71 20.42
N VAL A 399 22.30 13.63 19.61
CA VAL A 399 22.91 12.39 19.15
C VAL A 399 24.16 12.13 19.99
N THR A 400 24.20 11.00 20.66
CA THR A 400 25.37 10.52 21.39
C THR A 400 25.96 9.34 20.64
N HIS A 401 27.14 9.50 20.10
CA HIS A 401 27.87 8.46 19.37
C HIS A 401 28.58 7.49 20.35
N GLU A 402 28.91 6.31 19.85
CA GLU A 402 29.61 5.27 20.64
C GLU A 402 30.96 5.76 21.20
N ASP A 403 31.67 6.60 20.43
CA ASP A 403 32.96 7.20 20.85
C ASP A 403 32.81 8.32 21.90
N GLY A 404 31.58 8.62 22.32
CA GLY A 404 31.24 9.65 23.29
C GLY A 404 31.14 11.07 22.71
N GLU A 405 31.27 11.24 21.39
CA GLU A 405 30.99 12.52 20.74
C GLU A 405 29.48 12.81 20.85
N VAL A 406 29.13 14.06 21.15
CA VAL A 406 27.75 14.51 21.26
C VAL A 406 27.50 15.65 20.30
N GLU A 407 26.45 15.53 19.50
CA GLU A 407 26.04 16.57 18.57
C GLU A 407 24.55 16.84 18.62
N ASN A 408 24.15 18.02 18.17
CA ASN A 408 22.75 18.42 18.09
C ASN A 408 22.30 18.52 16.64
N ILE A 409 21.11 17.97 16.38
CA ILE A 409 20.45 18.02 15.08
C ILE A 409 19.09 18.69 15.27
N ASN A 410 18.79 19.69 14.47
CA ASN A 410 17.49 20.34 14.49
C ASN A 410 16.46 19.50 13.72
N LEU A 411 15.29 19.31 14.32
CA LEU A 411 14.20 18.56 13.74
C LEU A 411 12.96 19.45 13.57
N ARG A 412 12.25 19.28 12.46
CA ARG A 412 10.97 19.94 12.19
C ARG A 412 9.83 18.94 12.30
N HIS A 413 8.62 19.47 12.52
CA HIS A 413 7.38 18.72 12.45
C HIS A 413 6.26 19.56 11.84
N THR A 414 5.22 18.90 11.34
CA THR A 414 4.05 19.54 10.72
C THR A 414 2.79 19.37 11.57
N MET A 415 2.93 19.08 12.87
CA MET A 415 1.80 18.88 13.78
C MET A 415 1.12 20.21 14.09
N ASN A 416 -0.22 20.23 13.98
CA ASN A 416 -1.05 21.30 14.51
C ASN A 416 -1.42 21.04 15.99
N LEU A 417 -2.10 21.98 16.64
CA LEU A 417 -2.47 21.87 18.06
C LEU A 417 -3.25 20.59 18.38
N GLY A 418 -4.28 20.28 17.58
CA GLY A 418 -5.07 19.05 17.80
C GLY A 418 -4.25 17.76 17.65
N GLN A 419 -3.27 17.74 16.75
CA GLN A 419 -2.38 16.58 16.57
C GLN A 419 -1.36 16.46 17.72
N ILE A 420 -0.95 17.59 18.31
CA ILE A 420 -0.14 17.60 19.54
C ILE A 420 -0.97 17.05 20.72
N ASP A 421 -2.26 17.39 20.79
CA ASP A 421 -3.15 16.81 21.80
C ASP A 421 -3.33 15.29 21.60
N TRP A 422 -3.39 14.80 20.35
CA TRP A 422 -3.38 13.36 20.08
C TRP A 422 -2.11 12.68 20.59
N PHE A 423 -0.95 13.29 20.34
CA PHE A 423 0.33 12.79 20.84
C PHE A 423 0.33 12.72 22.37
N LYS A 424 -0.09 13.79 23.05
CA LYS A 424 -0.18 13.82 24.51
C LYS A 424 -1.15 12.79 25.09
N ALA A 425 -2.27 12.55 24.41
CA ALA A 425 -3.23 11.53 24.82
C ALA A 425 -2.79 10.08 24.49
N GLY A 426 -1.67 9.91 23.76
CA GLY A 426 -1.15 8.62 23.29
C GLY A 426 -1.68 8.17 21.93
N SER A 427 -2.82 8.70 21.49
CA SER A 427 -3.37 8.51 20.14
C SER A 427 -4.56 9.43 19.88
N ALA A 428 -4.95 9.58 18.61
CA ALA A 428 -6.18 10.27 18.23
C ALA A 428 -7.43 9.61 18.84
N MET A 429 -7.47 8.28 18.89
CA MET A 429 -8.59 7.53 19.48
C MET A 429 -8.73 7.79 21.00
N ASN A 430 -7.62 7.80 21.72
CA ASN A 430 -7.62 8.14 23.13
C ASN A 430 -8.11 9.57 23.36
N TYR A 431 -7.63 10.52 22.55
CA TYR A 431 -8.06 11.91 22.61
C TYR A 431 -9.59 12.03 22.40
N MET A 432 -10.11 11.39 21.36
CA MET A 432 -11.55 11.38 21.08
C MET A 432 -12.36 10.78 22.24
N LYS A 433 -11.91 9.63 22.78
CA LYS A 433 -12.55 9.00 23.93
C LYS A 433 -12.60 9.94 25.15
N ASN A 434 -11.51 10.67 25.41
CA ASN A 434 -11.39 11.56 26.55
C ASN A 434 -12.21 12.88 26.38
N THR A 435 -12.55 13.26 25.14
CA THR A 435 -13.27 14.49 24.81
C THR A 435 -14.74 14.28 24.45
N ALA A 436 -15.17 13.04 24.20
CA ALA A 436 -16.56 12.69 23.84
C ALA A 436 -17.45 12.43 25.07
N GLY A 437 -16.96 12.67 26.31
CA GLY A 437 -17.67 12.50 27.56
C GLY A 437 -18.39 13.77 28.05
#